data_e6a4480210300dad7d2b79d154c60dc7
#
_entry.id   e6a4480210300dad7d2b79d154c60dc7
#
_cell.length_a   1.000
_cell.length_b   1.000
_cell.length_c   1.000
_cell.angle_alpha   90.00
_cell.angle_beta   90.00
_cell.angle_gamma   90.00
#
_symmetry.space_group_name_H-M   'P 1'
#
loop_
_entity.id
_entity.type
_entity.pdbx_description
1 polymer ?
#
loop_
_entity_poly.entity_id
_entity_poly.type
_entity_poly.pdbx_seq_one_letter_code
_entity_poly.pdbx_strand_id
1 'polypeptide(L)'
;MDERTRDERRTPMPKRVDHAERRTAIAEALLRVAGRRGLHAVGMRDVAAEAGVSLRLVQYYFETKEKLLLHGLQRLAERFGQRVATRVAAEGDDPGPRATVEAILMAALPTDEESRTFHLVHTSYAVLAVTEPALAAQPFLTDPDAAEDAVAALLDRAREAGLTPPDLDARLEAVGLLALSAGLGTSVLVGQRTPGSATEVLRHHLDRIFPPDQAEQAERAGPEERAERAGPAVRKEQAEPAAAPEPAAS
;
A
#
# COMPACT_ATOMS: atom_id res chain seq x y z
N MET A 1 47.63 7.21 -48.20
CA MET A 1 46.41 6.39 -48.10
C MET A 1 45.97 6.55 -46.65
N ASP A 2 45.04 7.48 -46.49
CA ASP A 2 44.71 8.11 -45.20
C ASP A 2 43.35 7.60 -44.75
N GLU A 3 43.39 6.74 -43.73
CA GLU A 3 42.19 6.10 -43.19
C GLU A 3 41.81 6.81 -41.90
N ARG A 4 40.99 7.85 -42.02
CA ARG A 4 40.48 8.62 -40.91
C ARG A 4 39.41 7.81 -40.19
N THR A 5 39.79 7.29 -39.04
CA THR A 5 38.90 6.73 -38.02
C THR A 5 37.86 7.77 -37.61
N ARG A 6 36.60 7.57 -38.02
CA ARG A 6 35.44 8.32 -37.53
C ARG A 6 35.17 7.89 -36.08
N ASP A 7 35.55 8.75 -35.16
CA ASP A 7 35.10 8.73 -33.77
C ASP A 7 33.57 9.00 -33.75
N GLU A 8 32.80 7.94 -33.61
CA GLU A 8 31.34 8.02 -33.39
C GLU A 8 31.08 8.55 -31.99
N ARG A 9 30.97 9.86 -31.88
CA ARG A 9 30.51 10.54 -30.67
C ARG A 9 29.11 10.06 -30.33
N ARG A 10 29.00 9.16 -29.37
CA ARG A 10 27.73 8.82 -28.71
C ARG A 10 27.10 10.10 -28.19
N THR A 11 26.05 10.52 -28.87
CA THR A 11 25.21 11.62 -28.41
C THR A 11 24.59 11.24 -27.07
N PRO A 12 24.69 12.06 -26.03
CA PRO A 12 24.07 11.76 -24.74
C PRO A 12 22.54 11.75 -24.89
N MET A 13 21.91 10.70 -24.44
CA MET A 13 20.46 10.60 -24.37
C MET A 13 19.90 11.65 -23.40
N PRO A 14 18.88 12.41 -23.83
CA PRO A 14 18.66 13.71 -23.24
C PRO A 14 17.44 13.83 -22.34
N LYS A 15 17.47 14.83 -21.51
CA LYS A 15 16.42 15.65 -20.86
C LYS A 15 15.19 14.97 -20.21
N ARG A 16 14.58 13.91 -20.73
CA ARG A 16 13.41 13.28 -20.10
C ARG A 16 13.73 12.48 -18.85
N VAL A 17 14.85 11.76 -18.85
CA VAL A 17 15.34 10.99 -17.70
C VAL A 17 15.69 11.94 -16.56
N ASP A 18 16.38 13.04 -16.87
CA ASP A 18 16.77 14.05 -15.89
C ASP A 18 15.55 14.74 -15.22
N HIS A 19 14.45 14.97 -15.95
CA HIS A 19 13.23 15.55 -15.38
C HIS A 19 12.51 14.60 -14.41
N ALA A 20 12.39 13.33 -14.72
CA ALA A 20 11.76 12.33 -13.85
C ALA A 20 12.60 12.10 -12.60
N GLU A 21 13.91 11.93 -12.75
CA GLU A 21 14.85 11.78 -11.63
C GLU A 21 14.81 12.99 -10.69
N ARG A 22 14.74 14.20 -11.26
CA ARG A 22 14.66 15.43 -10.48
C ARG A 22 13.37 15.54 -9.68
N ARG A 23 12.24 15.18 -10.28
CA ARG A 23 10.95 15.13 -9.57
C ARG A 23 10.99 14.12 -8.43
N THR A 24 11.54 12.94 -8.69
CA THR A 24 11.71 11.89 -7.66
C THR A 24 12.61 12.38 -6.52
N ALA A 25 13.74 13.01 -6.82
CA ALA A 25 14.64 13.53 -5.80
C ALA A 25 13.98 14.60 -4.89
N ILE A 26 13.14 15.47 -5.46
CA ILE A 26 12.38 16.46 -4.69
C ILE A 26 11.30 15.79 -3.84
N ALA A 27 10.61 14.76 -4.36
CA ALA A 27 9.63 14.00 -3.60
C ALA A 27 10.27 13.24 -2.43
N GLU A 28 11.46 12.65 -2.63
CA GLU A 28 12.22 12.01 -1.55
C GLU A 28 12.64 13.02 -0.47
N ALA A 29 13.03 14.23 -0.86
CA ALA A 29 13.31 15.32 0.09
C ALA A 29 12.06 15.71 0.89
N LEU A 30 10.88 15.78 0.25
CA LEU A 30 9.61 15.98 0.94
C LEU A 30 9.40 14.91 2.02
N LEU A 31 9.54 13.62 1.66
CA LEU A 31 9.33 12.51 2.60
C LEU A 31 10.32 12.55 3.78
N ARG A 32 11.58 12.93 3.55
CA ARG A 32 12.55 13.11 4.63
C ARG A 32 12.16 14.26 5.58
N VAL A 33 11.70 15.40 5.04
CA VAL A 33 11.23 16.53 5.87
C VAL A 33 9.97 16.13 6.65
N ALA A 34 9.01 15.48 5.98
CA ALA A 34 7.76 15.02 6.59
C ALA A 34 8.00 13.95 7.67
N GLY A 35 8.94 13.03 7.46
CA GLY A 35 9.32 12.02 8.46
C GLY A 35 9.92 12.59 9.75
N ARG A 36 10.54 13.80 9.68
CA ARG A 36 11.10 14.48 10.86
C ARG A 36 10.12 15.43 11.54
N ARG A 37 9.26 16.11 10.81
CA ARG A 37 8.44 17.23 11.31
C ARG A 37 6.93 17.04 11.20
N GLY A 38 6.49 15.95 10.57
CA GLY A 38 5.10 15.74 10.18
C GLY A 38 4.74 16.53 8.91
N LEU A 39 3.73 16.04 8.20
CA LEU A 39 3.33 16.55 6.88
C LEU A 39 2.79 17.99 6.93
N HIS A 40 2.10 18.37 8.01
CA HIS A 40 1.52 19.70 8.20
C HIS A 40 2.59 20.81 8.22
N ALA A 41 3.78 20.50 8.77
CA ALA A 41 4.88 21.48 8.90
C ALA A 41 5.74 21.59 7.64
N VAL A 42 5.46 20.82 6.58
CA VAL A 42 6.26 20.83 5.35
C VAL A 42 5.92 22.05 4.50
N GLY A 43 6.93 22.89 4.23
CA GLY A 43 6.87 23.97 3.25
C GLY A 43 7.69 23.70 2.01
N MET A 44 7.32 24.29 0.86
CA MET A 44 8.13 24.15 -0.39
C MET A 44 9.56 24.66 -0.24
N ARG A 45 9.82 25.63 0.66
CA ARG A 45 11.16 26.13 0.98
C ARG A 45 11.98 25.09 1.74
N ASP A 46 11.38 24.37 2.69
CA ASP A 46 12.05 23.31 3.44
C ASP A 46 12.44 22.17 2.52
N VAL A 47 11.53 21.79 1.60
CA VAL A 47 11.80 20.75 0.60
C VAL A 47 12.90 21.17 -0.37
N ALA A 48 12.91 22.43 -0.82
CA ALA A 48 13.96 22.97 -1.68
C ALA A 48 15.33 22.92 -1.00
N ALA A 49 15.40 23.34 0.26
CA ALA A 49 16.63 23.27 1.06
C ALA A 49 17.11 21.83 1.27
N GLU A 50 16.20 20.91 1.60
CA GLU A 50 16.49 19.48 1.79
C GLU A 50 16.97 18.79 0.50
N ALA A 51 16.38 19.18 -0.64
CA ALA A 51 16.73 18.65 -1.96
C ALA A 51 18.00 19.29 -2.56
N GLY A 52 18.55 20.34 -1.92
CA GLY A 52 19.68 21.08 -2.45
C GLY A 52 19.38 21.85 -3.76
N VAL A 53 18.13 22.32 -3.92
CA VAL A 53 17.67 23.02 -5.12
C VAL A 53 17.04 24.38 -4.78
N SER A 54 16.86 25.23 -5.80
CA SER A 54 16.14 26.49 -5.58
C SER A 54 14.65 26.29 -5.39
N LEU A 55 13.98 27.14 -4.60
CA LEU A 55 12.52 27.17 -4.48
C LEU A 55 11.84 27.32 -5.86
N ARG A 56 12.41 28.12 -6.75
CA ARG A 56 11.91 28.32 -8.11
C ARG A 56 11.88 27.00 -8.89
N LEU A 57 12.87 26.14 -8.69
CA LEU A 57 12.90 24.82 -9.34
C LEU A 57 11.81 23.89 -8.79
N VAL A 58 11.56 23.88 -7.48
CA VAL A 58 10.46 23.13 -6.88
C VAL A 58 9.12 23.61 -7.42
N GLN A 59 8.90 24.94 -7.49
CA GLN A 59 7.70 25.55 -8.07
C GLN A 59 7.54 25.25 -9.56
N TYR A 60 8.62 25.19 -10.31
CA TYR A 60 8.60 24.81 -11.73
C TYR A 60 8.10 23.38 -11.93
N TYR A 61 8.49 22.43 -11.06
CA TYR A 61 8.08 21.03 -11.18
C TYR A 61 6.71 20.72 -10.63
N PHE A 62 6.31 21.41 -9.57
CA PHE A 62 5.10 21.05 -8.81
C PHE A 62 4.05 22.16 -8.75
N GLU A 63 4.36 23.37 -9.19
CA GLU A 63 3.48 24.53 -9.19
C GLU A 63 2.95 24.88 -7.78
N THR A 64 2.24 23.95 -7.09
CA THR A 64 1.63 24.15 -5.78
C THR A 64 2.14 23.15 -4.74
N LYS A 65 1.93 23.49 -3.46
CA LYS A 65 2.24 22.59 -2.33
C LYS A 65 1.43 21.29 -2.42
N GLU A 66 0.16 21.39 -2.78
CA GLU A 66 -0.75 20.24 -2.88
C GLU A 66 -0.26 19.24 -3.94
N LYS A 67 0.15 19.72 -5.13
CA LYS A 67 0.73 18.85 -6.18
C LYS A 67 2.03 18.18 -5.72
N LEU A 68 2.86 18.89 -4.98
CA LEU A 68 4.07 18.34 -4.38
C LEU A 68 3.74 17.25 -3.35
N LEU A 69 2.76 17.51 -2.46
CA LEU A 69 2.31 16.54 -1.47
C LEU A 69 1.76 15.28 -2.11
N LEU A 70 0.91 15.42 -3.13
CA LEU A 70 0.36 14.29 -3.88
C LEU A 70 1.44 13.42 -4.51
N HIS A 71 2.43 14.03 -5.15
CA HIS A 71 3.53 13.28 -5.74
C HIS A 71 4.37 12.58 -4.68
N GLY A 72 4.57 13.20 -3.51
CA GLY A 72 5.22 12.57 -2.35
C GLY A 72 4.44 11.36 -1.84
N LEU A 73 3.12 11.45 -1.78
CA LEU A 73 2.26 10.34 -1.36
C LEU A 73 2.29 9.17 -2.36
N GLN A 74 2.26 9.47 -3.67
CA GLN A 74 2.43 8.45 -4.71
C GLN A 74 3.77 7.72 -4.54
N ARG A 75 4.85 8.48 -4.31
CA ARG A 75 6.17 7.90 -4.07
C ARG A 75 6.21 7.06 -2.79
N LEU A 76 5.52 7.48 -1.74
CA LEU A 76 5.39 6.74 -0.49
C LEU A 76 4.68 5.40 -0.72
N ALA A 77 3.59 5.39 -1.49
CA ALA A 77 2.85 4.18 -1.85
C ALA A 77 3.71 3.20 -2.68
N GLU A 78 4.48 3.70 -3.66
CA GLU A 78 5.43 2.88 -4.42
C GLU A 78 6.47 2.20 -3.52
N ARG A 79 7.06 2.95 -2.58
CA ARG A 79 8.03 2.41 -1.62
C ARG A 79 7.38 1.37 -0.69
N PHE A 80 6.17 1.63 -0.24
CA PHE A 80 5.42 0.68 0.56
C PHE A 80 5.17 -0.62 -0.21
N GLY A 81 4.72 -0.54 -1.46
CA GLY A 81 4.54 -1.71 -2.33
C GLY A 81 5.83 -2.51 -2.53
N GLN A 82 6.97 -1.83 -2.75
CA GLN A 82 8.28 -2.47 -2.86
C GLN A 82 8.68 -3.16 -1.55
N ARG A 83 8.41 -2.54 -0.41
CA ARG A 83 8.68 -3.12 0.91
C ARG A 83 7.84 -4.37 1.17
N VAL A 84 6.54 -4.35 0.84
CA VAL A 84 5.67 -5.52 0.91
C VAL A 84 6.21 -6.64 0.02
N ALA A 85 6.52 -6.34 -1.24
CA ALA A 85 7.07 -7.32 -2.19
C ALA A 85 8.38 -7.95 -1.68
N THR A 86 9.27 -7.17 -1.10
CA THR A 86 10.53 -7.66 -0.50
C THR A 86 10.25 -8.60 0.67
N ARG A 87 9.28 -8.28 1.53
CA ARG A 87 8.92 -9.15 2.66
C ARG A 87 8.26 -10.45 2.19
N VAL A 88 7.36 -10.37 1.22
CA VAL A 88 6.72 -11.54 0.63
C VAL A 88 7.76 -12.46 -0.02
N ALA A 89 8.70 -11.91 -0.78
CA ALA A 89 9.77 -12.69 -1.41
C ALA A 89 10.72 -13.35 -0.38
N ALA A 90 10.86 -12.79 0.81
CA ALA A 90 11.66 -13.38 1.89
C ALA A 90 11.01 -14.63 2.52
N GLU A 91 9.70 -14.82 2.34
CA GLU A 91 8.96 -16.01 2.82
C GLU A 91 9.07 -17.22 1.86
N GLY A 92 9.71 -17.05 0.69
CA GLY A 92 9.95 -18.12 -0.29
C GLY A 92 9.25 -17.88 -1.63
N ASP A 93 9.34 -18.87 -2.53
CA ASP A 93 8.84 -18.77 -3.90
C ASP A 93 7.30 -18.81 -3.99
N ASP A 94 6.63 -19.44 -3.04
CA ASP A 94 5.15 -19.51 -2.97
C ASP A 94 4.66 -19.28 -1.53
N PRO A 95 4.72 -18.03 -1.05
CA PRO A 95 4.23 -17.69 0.26
C PRO A 95 2.71 -17.84 0.32
N GLY A 96 2.23 -18.67 1.24
CA GLY A 96 0.80 -18.87 1.44
C GLY A 96 0.06 -17.57 1.84
N PRO A 97 -1.28 -17.58 1.81
CA PRO A 97 -2.10 -16.39 2.13
C PRO A 97 -1.76 -15.76 3.48
N ARG A 98 -1.56 -16.56 4.53
CA ARG A 98 -1.20 -16.08 5.88
C ARG A 98 0.10 -15.28 5.88
N ALA A 99 1.16 -15.82 5.28
CA ALA A 99 2.46 -15.14 5.22
C ALA A 99 2.37 -13.83 4.43
N THR A 100 1.60 -13.81 3.34
CA THR A 100 1.38 -12.60 2.53
C THR A 100 0.62 -11.52 3.31
N VAL A 101 -0.46 -11.89 4.02
CA VAL A 101 -1.20 -10.95 4.89
C VAL A 101 -0.28 -10.42 6.00
N GLU A 102 0.47 -11.30 6.68
CA GLU A 102 1.44 -10.88 7.69
C GLU A 102 2.48 -9.91 7.12
N ALA A 103 3.03 -10.17 5.94
CA ALA A 103 4.00 -9.29 5.28
C ALA A 103 3.43 -7.88 5.01
N ILE A 104 2.17 -7.79 4.56
CA ILE A 104 1.47 -6.51 4.34
C ILE A 104 1.36 -5.74 5.65
N LEU A 105 0.82 -6.36 6.70
CA LEU A 105 0.60 -5.73 8.01
C LEU A 105 1.91 -5.30 8.66
N MET A 106 2.94 -6.15 8.62
CA MET A 106 4.25 -5.86 9.19
C MET A 106 5.02 -4.79 8.41
N ALA A 107 4.78 -4.64 7.10
CA ALA A 107 5.36 -3.56 6.32
C ALA A 107 4.89 -2.18 6.78
N ALA A 108 3.66 -2.08 7.28
CA ALA A 108 3.06 -0.84 7.78
C ALA A 108 3.47 -0.48 9.22
N LEU A 109 3.91 -1.46 10.03
CA LEU A 109 4.33 -1.18 11.42
C LEU A 109 5.65 -0.40 11.45
N PRO A 110 5.78 0.63 12.31
CA PRO A 110 6.99 1.44 12.46
C PRO A 110 8.09 0.70 13.23
N THR A 111 8.68 -0.30 12.60
CA THR A 111 9.75 -1.16 13.13
C THR A 111 11.16 -0.66 12.79
N ASP A 112 11.26 0.23 11.82
CA ASP A 112 12.49 0.90 11.35
C ASP A 112 12.17 2.33 10.88
N GLU A 113 13.20 3.09 10.47
CA GLU A 113 13.05 4.48 10.07
C GLU A 113 12.15 4.66 8.84
N GLU A 114 12.21 3.74 7.87
CA GLU A 114 11.39 3.81 6.66
C GLU A 114 9.91 3.60 6.96
N SER A 115 9.57 2.53 7.68
CA SER A 115 8.19 2.26 8.09
C SER A 115 7.65 3.29 9.08
N ARG A 116 8.53 3.85 9.93
CA ARG A 116 8.18 4.98 10.79
C ARG A 116 7.79 6.21 9.95
N THR A 117 8.59 6.54 8.93
CA THR A 117 8.27 7.64 8.01
C THR A 117 6.97 7.39 7.27
N PHE A 118 6.77 6.17 6.76
CA PHE A 118 5.52 5.75 6.11
C PHE A 118 4.33 6.00 7.04
N HIS A 119 4.36 5.44 8.24
CA HIS A 119 3.23 5.53 9.17
C HIS A 119 2.95 6.98 9.60
N LEU A 120 3.99 7.77 9.90
CA LEU A 120 3.84 9.17 10.27
C LEU A 120 3.23 10.01 9.14
N VAL A 121 3.72 9.85 7.91
CA VAL A 121 3.22 10.61 6.75
C VAL A 121 1.80 10.19 6.41
N HIS A 122 1.49 8.89 6.39
CA HIS A 122 0.16 8.36 6.13
C HIS A 122 -0.86 8.86 7.16
N THR A 123 -0.56 8.76 8.45
CA THR A 123 -1.46 9.23 9.53
C THR A 123 -1.64 10.75 9.47
N SER A 124 -0.56 11.51 9.26
CA SER A 124 -0.64 12.98 9.11
C SER A 124 -1.49 13.37 7.90
N TYR A 125 -1.40 12.63 6.80
CA TYR A 125 -2.22 12.86 5.62
C TYR A 125 -3.70 12.57 5.89
N ALA A 126 -4.02 11.46 6.54
CA ALA A 126 -5.39 11.11 6.90
C ALA A 126 -6.04 12.21 7.76
N VAL A 127 -5.30 12.77 8.74
CA VAL A 127 -5.79 13.89 9.56
C VAL A 127 -6.01 15.15 8.73
N LEU A 128 -5.07 15.50 7.83
CA LEU A 128 -5.24 16.67 6.96
C LEU A 128 -6.43 16.52 6.01
N ALA A 129 -6.69 15.35 5.50
CA ALA A 129 -7.80 15.07 4.61
C ALA A 129 -9.19 15.29 5.27
N VAL A 130 -9.29 15.20 6.60
CA VAL A 130 -10.53 15.52 7.34
C VAL A 130 -10.91 17.00 7.18
N THR A 131 -9.91 17.88 7.08
CA THR A 131 -10.12 19.35 7.02
C THR A 131 -9.91 19.95 5.64
N GLU A 132 -9.30 19.22 4.71
CA GLU A 132 -8.94 19.70 3.37
C GLU A 132 -9.57 18.84 2.27
N PRO A 133 -10.76 19.22 1.73
CA PRO A 133 -11.50 18.44 0.75
C PRO A 133 -10.69 18.10 -0.52
N ALA A 134 -9.78 18.98 -0.93
CA ALA A 134 -8.90 18.72 -2.09
C ALA A 134 -7.94 17.54 -1.88
N LEU A 135 -7.54 17.28 -0.63
CA LEU A 135 -6.74 16.10 -0.26
C LEU A 135 -7.65 14.88 -0.07
N ALA A 136 -8.83 15.04 0.51
CA ALA A 136 -9.80 13.95 0.67
C ALA A 136 -10.23 13.32 -0.66
N ALA A 137 -10.29 14.10 -1.74
CA ALA A 137 -10.69 13.64 -3.08
C ALA A 137 -9.57 12.88 -3.84
N GLN A 138 -8.42 12.62 -3.22
CA GLN A 138 -7.29 11.98 -3.92
C GLN A 138 -7.35 10.46 -3.86
N PRO A 139 -6.92 9.75 -4.94
CA PRO A 139 -6.98 8.28 -5.02
C PRO A 139 -6.31 7.55 -3.87
N PHE A 140 -5.30 8.13 -3.25
CA PHE A 140 -4.60 7.56 -2.10
C PHE A 140 -5.50 7.35 -0.87
N LEU A 141 -6.60 8.12 -0.76
CA LEU A 141 -7.63 7.94 0.27
C LEU A 141 -8.97 7.49 -0.30
N THR A 142 -9.24 7.77 -1.59
CA THR A 142 -10.50 7.36 -2.23
C THR A 142 -10.47 5.94 -2.74
N ASP A 143 -9.30 5.28 -2.67
CA ASP A 143 -9.17 3.85 -2.88
C ASP A 143 -8.65 3.13 -1.60
N PRO A 144 -9.26 3.39 -0.41
CA PRO A 144 -8.99 2.58 0.78
C PRO A 144 -9.38 1.14 0.51
N ASP A 145 -10.32 0.93 -0.41
CA ASP A 145 -10.81 -0.36 -0.83
C ASP A 145 -9.71 -1.21 -1.47
N ALA A 146 -8.71 -0.62 -2.16
CA ALA A 146 -7.65 -1.40 -2.80
C ALA A 146 -6.83 -2.24 -1.81
N ALA A 147 -6.49 -1.68 -0.65
CA ALA A 147 -5.77 -2.43 0.39
C ALA A 147 -6.68 -3.47 1.06
N GLU A 148 -7.92 -3.08 1.32
CA GLU A 148 -8.93 -3.97 1.89
C GLU A 148 -9.26 -5.11 0.92
N ASP A 149 -9.47 -4.82 -0.36
CA ASP A 149 -9.73 -5.80 -1.41
C ASP A 149 -8.56 -6.77 -1.58
N ALA A 150 -7.32 -6.28 -1.52
CA ALA A 150 -6.13 -7.13 -1.61
C ALA A 150 -6.04 -8.11 -0.43
N VAL A 151 -6.28 -7.62 0.80
CA VAL A 151 -6.27 -8.48 2.00
C VAL A 151 -7.47 -9.42 2.01
N ALA A 152 -8.67 -8.94 1.64
CA ALA A 152 -9.88 -9.77 1.55
C ALA A 152 -9.71 -10.90 0.53
N ALA A 153 -9.16 -10.62 -0.64
CA ALA A 153 -8.87 -11.65 -1.66
C ALA A 153 -7.87 -12.71 -1.16
N LEU A 154 -6.90 -12.33 -0.31
CA LEU A 154 -6.00 -13.29 0.33
C LEU A 154 -6.74 -14.16 1.34
N LEU A 155 -7.62 -13.59 2.14
CA LEU A 155 -8.45 -14.32 3.12
C LEU A 155 -9.47 -15.24 2.44
N ASP A 156 -10.08 -14.81 1.33
CA ASP A 156 -10.96 -15.67 0.53
C ASP A 156 -10.21 -16.89 -0.03
N ARG A 157 -9.01 -16.68 -0.59
CA ARG A 157 -8.15 -17.79 -1.02
C ARG A 157 -7.78 -18.74 0.12
N ALA A 158 -7.52 -18.18 1.30
CA ALA A 158 -7.23 -18.99 2.48
C ALA A 158 -8.45 -19.82 2.90
N ARG A 159 -9.67 -19.24 2.84
CA ARG A 159 -10.91 -19.95 3.13
C ARG A 159 -11.16 -21.07 2.13
N GLU A 160 -11.00 -20.81 0.84
CA GLU A 160 -11.10 -21.82 -0.22
C GLU A 160 -10.10 -22.97 -0.05
N ALA A 161 -8.91 -22.67 0.47
CA ALA A 161 -7.90 -23.67 0.80
C ALA A 161 -8.14 -24.38 2.14
N GLY A 162 -9.19 -24.02 2.90
CA GLY A 162 -9.49 -24.59 4.22
C GLY A 162 -8.53 -24.18 5.32
N LEU A 163 -7.81 -23.06 5.14
CA LEU A 163 -6.83 -22.54 6.11
C LEU A 163 -7.44 -21.62 7.16
N THR A 164 -8.68 -21.21 6.96
CA THR A 164 -9.46 -20.36 7.87
C THR A 164 -10.84 -20.95 8.11
N PRO A 165 -11.59 -20.50 9.14
CA PRO A 165 -12.97 -20.93 9.36
C PRO A 165 -13.84 -20.72 8.10
N PRO A 166 -14.75 -21.66 7.78
CA PRO A 166 -15.56 -21.60 6.56
C PRO A 166 -16.57 -20.43 6.56
N ASP A 167 -16.93 -19.94 7.73
CA ASP A 167 -17.84 -18.81 7.96
C ASP A 167 -17.14 -17.46 8.09
N LEU A 168 -15.84 -17.41 7.84
CA LEU A 168 -15.06 -16.17 7.91
C LEU A 168 -15.56 -15.16 6.86
N ASP A 169 -15.92 -13.97 7.32
CA ASP A 169 -16.15 -12.81 6.46
C ASP A 169 -14.82 -12.13 6.11
N ALA A 170 -14.29 -12.45 4.95
CA ALA A 170 -12.98 -11.97 4.51
C ALA A 170 -12.90 -10.43 4.44
N ARG A 171 -14.00 -9.75 4.09
CA ARG A 171 -14.02 -8.29 4.00
C ARG A 171 -13.97 -7.64 5.38
N LEU A 172 -14.78 -8.10 6.32
CA LEU A 172 -14.79 -7.58 7.69
C LEU A 172 -13.46 -7.83 8.38
N GLU A 173 -12.86 -9.00 8.20
CA GLU A 173 -11.55 -9.31 8.76
C GLU A 173 -10.44 -8.46 8.14
N ALA A 174 -10.47 -8.20 6.84
CA ALA A 174 -9.52 -7.32 6.17
C ALA A 174 -9.56 -5.90 6.76
N VAL A 175 -10.76 -5.32 6.90
CA VAL A 175 -10.97 -4.01 7.54
C VAL A 175 -10.44 -4.02 8.96
N GLY A 176 -10.77 -5.05 9.74
CA GLY A 176 -10.32 -5.21 11.14
C GLY A 176 -8.80 -5.27 11.27
N LEU A 177 -8.14 -6.07 10.44
CA LEU A 177 -6.67 -6.23 10.44
C LEU A 177 -5.94 -4.93 10.06
N LEU A 178 -6.42 -4.23 9.03
CA LEU A 178 -5.82 -2.97 8.60
C LEU A 178 -6.03 -1.86 9.65
N ALA A 179 -7.22 -1.77 10.25
CA ALA A 179 -7.50 -0.84 11.34
C ALA A 179 -6.64 -1.15 12.58
N LEU A 180 -6.48 -2.42 12.94
CA LEU A 180 -5.61 -2.87 14.03
C LEU A 180 -4.16 -2.47 13.77
N SER A 181 -3.64 -2.75 12.57
CA SER A 181 -2.27 -2.39 12.18
C SER A 181 -2.05 -0.87 12.26
N ALA A 182 -2.99 -0.06 11.77
CA ALA A 182 -2.93 1.40 11.85
C ALA A 182 -2.93 1.91 13.31
N GLY A 183 -3.80 1.37 14.16
CA GLY A 183 -3.87 1.72 15.59
C GLY A 183 -2.60 1.33 16.35
N LEU A 184 -2.08 0.13 16.11
CA LEU A 184 -0.83 -0.35 16.71
C LEU A 184 0.36 0.49 16.27
N GLY A 185 0.44 0.81 14.98
CA GLY A 185 1.50 1.67 14.46
C GLY A 185 1.49 3.06 15.11
N THR A 186 0.31 3.67 15.28
CA THR A 186 0.17 4.93 16.02
C THR A 186 0.61 4.79 17.48
N SER A 187 0.24 3.70 18.16
CA SER A 187 0.67 3.42 19.55
C SER A 187 2.19 3.30 19.68
N VAL A 188 2.86 2.73 18.66
CA VAL A 188 4.33 2.66 18.62
C VAL A 188 4.94 4.05 18.41
N LEU A 189 4.39 4.86 17.50
CA LEU A 189 4.89 6.22 17.23
C LEU A 189 4.85 7.12 18.45
N VAL A 190 3.79 7.02 19.26
CA VAL A 190 3.62 7.83 20.48
C VAL A 190 4.27 7.19 21.72
N GLY A 191 4.97 6.08 21.58
CA GLY A 191 5.70 5.43 22.66
C GLY A 191 4.85 4.65 23.67
N GLN A 192 3.57 4.39 23.37
CA GLN A 192 2.70 3.56 24.22
C GLN A 192 3.04 2.08 24.15
N ARG A 193 3.64 1.63 23.04
CA ARG A 193 4.04 0.24 22.79
C ARG A 193 5.41 0.19 22.14
N THR A 194 6.09 -0.93 22.35
CA THR A 194 7.28 -1.27 21.57
C THR A 194 6.88 -1.87 20.21
N PRO A 195 7.73 -1.80 19.17
CA PRO A 195 7.49 -2.50 17.90
C PRO A 195 7.26 -4.00 18.11
N GLY A 196 8.01 -4.64 19.02
CA GLY A 196 7.85 -6.07 19.35
C GLY A 196 6.46 -6.39 19.89
N SER A 197 5.97 -5.61 20.86
CA SER A 197 4.62 -5.81 21.41
C SER A 197 3.52 -5.59 20.35
N ALA A 198 3.67 -4.64 19.44
CA ALA A 198 2.73 -4.45 18.33
C ALA A 198 2.72 -5.66 17.37
N THR A 199 3.90 -6.19 17.06
CA THR A 199 4.06 -7.41 16.26
C THR A 199 3.38 -8.62 16.91
N GLU A 200 3.56 -8.81 18.21
CA GLU A 200 2.91 -9.90 18.96
C GLU A 200 1.38 -9.82 18.91
N VAL A 201 0.81 -8.62 19.05
CA VAL A 201 -0.64 -8.42 18.94
C VAL A 201 -1.16 -8.78 17.54
N LEU A 202 -0.47 -8.34 16.48
CA LEU A 202 -0.87 -8.69 15.11
C LEU A 202 -0.80 -10.19 14.87
N ARG A 203 0.28 -10.85 15.28
CA ARG A 203 0.43 -12.30 15.14
C ARG A 203 -0.64 -13.06 15.90
N HIS A 204 -0.96 -12.63 17.12
CA HIS A 204 -2.05 -13.21 17.90
C HIS A 204 -3.40 -13.15 17.15
N HIS A 205 -3.71 -12.03 16.47
CA HIS A 205 -4.92 -11.93 15.66
C HIS A 205 -4.85 -12.81 14.40
N LEU A 206 -3.71 -12.87 13.73
CA LEU A 206 -3.51 -13.77 12.60
C LEU A 206 -3.67 -15.25 13.00
N ASP A 207 -3.17 -15.67 14.16
CA ASP A 207 -3.31 -17.04 14.66
C ASP A 207 -4.78 -17.41 14.96
N ARG A 208 -5.62 -16.42 15.27
CA ARG A 208 -7.08 -16.64 15.43
C ARG A 208 -7.80 -16.77 14.10
N ILE A 209 -7.35 -16.07 13.06
CA ILE A 209 -7.89 -16.16 11.70
C ILE A 209 -7.40 -17.43 11.00
N PHE A 210 -6.16 -17.82 11.24
CA PHE A 210 -5.47 -18.99 10.68
C PHE A 210 -5.12 -19.98 11.80
N PRO A 211 -6.08 -20.69 12.39
CA PRO A 211 -5.79 -21.60 13.48
C PRO A 211 -4.92 -22.78 13.00
N PRO A 212 -3.91 -23.19 13.79
CA PRO A 212 -2.95 -24.22 13.40
C PRO A 212 -3.61 -25.57 13.07
N ASP A 213 -4.66 -25.91 13.78
CA ASP A 213 -5.41 -27.18 13.56
C ASP A 213 -6.01 -27.25 12.14
N GLN A 214 -6.41 -26.12 11.57
CA GLN A 214 -6.92 -26.07 10.18
C GLN A 214 -5.80 -26.13 9.15
N ALA A 215 -4.67 -25.53 9.40
CA ALA A 215 -3.50 -25.63 8.54
C ALA A 215 -3.02 -27.09 8.43
N GLU A 216 -2.91 -27.81 9.57
CA GLU A 216 -2.55 -29.22 9.59
C GLU A 216 -3.59 -30.12 8.88
N GLN A 217 -4.88 -29.81 9.03
CA GLN A 217 -5.95 -30.53 8.34
C GLN A 217 -5.92 -30.26 6.83
N ALA A 218 -5.67 -29.02 6.40
CA ALA A 218 -5.56 -28.65 5.00
C ALA A 218 -4.35 -29.30 4.31
N GLU A 219 -3.23 -29.48 5.01
CA GLU A 219 -2.07 -30.21 4.48
C GLU A 219 -2.35 -31.71 4.31
N ARG A 220 -3.16 -32.31 5.20
CA ARG A 220 -3.52 -33.74 5.16
C ARG A 220 -4.64 -34.03 4.16
N ALA A 221 -5.47 -33.03 3.82
CA ALA A 221 -6.58 -33.19 2.89
C ALA A 221 -6.11 -33.24 1.44
N GLY A 222 -6.58 -34.25 0.70
CA GLY A 222 -6.33 -34.35 -0.74
C GLY A 222 -7.06 -33.24 -1.54
N PRO A 223 -6.70 -33.06 -2.84
CA PRO A 223 -7.29 -32.02 -3.68
C PRO A 223 -8.81 -32.09 -3.79
N GLU A 224 -9.40 -33.28 -3.78
CA GLU A 224 -10.85 -33.53 -3.85
C GLU A 224 -11.55 -33.10 -2.56
N GLU A 225 -10.98 -33.37 -1.40
CA GLU A 225 -11.54 -33.01 -0.10
C GLU A 225 -11.49 -31.49 0.17
N ARG A 226 -10.50 -30.80 -0.40
CA ARG A 226 -10.41 -29.33 -0.39
C ARG A 226 -11.50 -28.67 -1.22
N ALA A 227 -11.81 -29.25 -2.39
CA ALA A 227 -12.86 -28.75 -3.27
C ALA A 227 -14.27 -28.93 -2.65
N GLU A 228 -14.48 -30.02 -1.92
CA GLU A 228 -15.77 -30.32 -1.25
C GLU A 228 -16.02 -29.39 -0.05
N ARG A 229 -14.99 -29.02 0.71
CA ARG A 229 -15.06 -28.06 1.83
C ARG A 229 -15.27 -26.61 1.38
N ALA A 230 -14.83 -26.23 0.18
CA ALA A 230 -15.00 -24.90 -0.38
C ALA A 230 -16.47 -24.53 -0.70
N GLY A 231 -17.38 -25.50 -0.69
CA GLY A 231 -18.82 -25.29 -1.00
C GLY A 231 -19.04 -24.81 -2.44
N PRO A 232 -20.27 -24.85 -2.93
CA PRO A 232 -20.58 -24.38 -4.28
C PRO A 232 -20.39 -22.86 -4.32
N ALA A 233 -19.47 -22.40 -5.17
CA ALA A 233 -19.29 -20.98 -5.45
C ALA A 233 -20.66 -20.34 -5.74
N VAL A 234 -21.06 -19.37 -4.94
CA VAL A 234 -22.29 -18.61 -5.15
C VAL A 234 -22.19 -17.95 -6.52
N ARG A 235 -22.80 -18.55 -7.53
CA ARG A 235 -23.00 -17.91 -8.82
C ARG A 235 -23.78 -16.63 -8.55
N LYS A 236 -23.11 -15.49 -8.68
CA LYS A 236 -23.80 -14.20 -8.83
C LYS A 236 -24.68 -14.33 -10.08
N GLU A 237 -25.98 -14.52 -9.85
CA GLU A 237 -27.02 -14.47 -10.87
C GLU A 237 -26.89 -13.08 -11.51
N GLN A 238 -26.49 -13.06 -12.79
CA GLN A 238 -26.46 -11.83 -13.58
C GLN A 238 -27.91 -11.36 -13.65
N ALA A 239 -28.23 -10.30 -12.91
CA ALA A 239 -29.50 -9.62 -13.04
C ALA A 239 -29.59 -9.08 -14.48
N GLU A 240 -30.50 -9.65 -15.24
CA GLU A 240 -30.89 -9.21 -16.57
C GLU A 240 -31.36 -7.74 -16.49
N PRO A 241 -30.88 -6.84 -17.33
CA PRO A 241 -31.33 -5.46 -17.29
C PRO A 241 -32.80 -5.38 -17.68
N ALA A 242 -33.63 -4.90 -16.76
CA ALA A 242 -35.06 -4.65 -16.97
C ALA A 242 -35.24 -3.74 -18.20
N ALA A 243 -36.05 -4.20 -19.15
CA ALA A 243 -36.41 -3.49 -20.36
C ALA A 243 -37.03 -2.13 -20.01
N ALA A 244 -36.54 -1.09 -20.66
CA ALA A 244 -37.08 0.28 -20.57
C ALA A 244 -38.52 0.31 -21.11
N PRO A 245 -39.46 1.07 -20.48
CA PRO A 245 -40.81 1.23 -21.03
C PRO A 245 -40.74 2.16 -22.27
N GLU A 246 -41.47 1.76 -23.31
CA GLU A 246 -41.69 2.54 -24.52
C GLU A 246 -42.39 3.90 -24.21
N PRO A 247 -42.04 4.98 -24.93
CA PRO A 247 -42.76 6.25 -24.79
C PRO A 247 -44.14 6.16 -25.47
N ALA A 248 -45.19 6.43 -24.68
CA ALA A 248 -46.56 6.58 -25.21
C ALA A 248 -46.63 7.80 -26.16
N ALA A 249 -47.10 7.56 -27.37
CA ALA A 249 -47.48 8.57 -28.32
C ALA A 249 -48.82 9.23 -27.89
N SER A 250 -48.85 10.52 -27.79
CA SER A 250 -49.97 11.44 -28.12
C SER A 250 -49.50 12.90 -28.11
#